data_add4c30ac0fb1c2b1550914f66d91a16
#
_entry.id   add4c30ac0fb1c2b1550914f66d91a16
#
_cell.length_a   1.000
_cell.length_b   1.000
_cell.length_c   1.000
_cell.angle_alpha   90.00
_cell.angle_beta   90.00
_cell.angle_gamma   90.00
#
_symmetry.space_group_name_H-M   'P 1'
#
loop_
_entity.id
_entity.type
_entity.pdbx_description
1 polymer ?
#
loop_
_entity_poly.entity_id
_entity_poly.type
_entity_poly.pdbx_seq_one_letter_code
_entity_poly.pdbx_strand_id
1 'polypeptide(L)'
;GKTLIVCGKKQTDTPAITTGDIGVVSKLATAKTGDTLCDPARVVALPAPAYPTGCYRMAVKVAKKGDEGKVSGALARLIEEDPAITFVVDPETKQQIISGLGTQHLEVALAKLKNKFGVEITLETPRVPYRESIRKSCKAQGRHKKQTGGHGQFGDVWIQFEPIEGEGIEFAENVFGGSVPKNFFPAVEKGVRQAAEHGVLAGYPMVGLKATLLDGSYHPVDSSEMAFIMAAKLAYKAAIPEAGPVLLEPIGSLQAHVPADNTGDIMGEVTKRRGRVLGMNPDEDGLQVGEAEVPIAEMQDFT
;
A
#
# COMPACT_ATOMS: atom_id res chain seq x y z
N GLY A 1 2.11 40.14 -3.59
CA GLY A 1 3.51 40.04 -4.01
C GLY A 1 3.78 40.99 -5.17
N LYS A 2 5.06 41.15 -5.56
CA LYS A 2 5.42 41.87 -6.76
C LYS A 2 5.06 41.06 -7.99
N THR A 3 4.66 41.73 -9.08
CA THR A 3 4.49 41.12 -10.38
C THR A 3 5.80 41.29 -11.20
N LEU A 4 6.22 40.23 -11.88
CA LEU A 4 7.47 40.17 -12.61
C LEU A 4 7.24 39.62 -14.01
N ILE A 5 8.06 40.07 -14.93
CA ILE A 5 8.26 39.42 -16.23
C ILE A 5 9.61 38.72 -16.19
N VAL A 6 9.64 37.46 -16.66
CA VAL A 6 10.84 36.62 -16.63
C VAL A 6 11.28 36.31 -18.06
N CYS A 7 12.56 36.62 -18.37
CA CYS A 7 13.19 36.25 -19.62
C CYS A 7 14.50 35.50 -19.29
N GLY A 8 14.51 34.17 -19.44
CA GLY A 8 15.62 33.33 -18.98
C GLY A 8 15.86 33.48 -17.48
N LYS A 9 17.06 33.91 -17.09
CA LYS A 9 17.40 34.18 -15.67
C LYS A 9 17.09 35.62 -15.22
N LYS A 10 16.75 36.51 -16.13
CA LYS A 10 16.47 37.93 -15.83
C LYS A 10 15.03 38.09 -15.38
N GLN A 11 14.86 38.73 -14.22
CA GLN A 11 13.56 39.09 -13.66
C GLN A 11 13.44 40.61 -13.66
N THR A 12 12.33 41.12 -14.20
CA THR A 12 12.08 42.57 -14.28
C THR A 12 10.75 42.89 -13.63
N ASP A 13 10.73 43.83 -12.69
CA ASP A 13 9.51 44.27 -12.03
C ASP A 13 8.57 44.91 -13.07
N THR A 14 7.29 44.58 -13.05
CA THR A 14 6.26 45.17 -13.89
C THR A 14 5.09 45.66 -13.05
N PRO A 15 4.47 46.80 -13.36
CA PRO A 15 3.30 47.26 -12.63
C PRO A 15 2.06 46.40 -12.87
N ALA A 16 1.96 45.74 -14.01
CA ALA A 16 0.83 44.91 -14.41
C ALA A 16 1.26 43.83 -15.41
N ILE A 17 0.53 42.74 -15.42
CA ILE A 17 0.56 41.68 -16.43
C ILE A 17 -0.71 41.86 -17.27
N THR A 18 -0.58 42.11 -18.55
CA THR A 18 -1.70 42.42 -19.45
C THR A 18 -2.26 41.14 -20.08
N THR A 19 -3.45 41.26 -20.69
CA THR A 19 -4.09 40.14 -21.40
C THR A 19 -3.17 39.60 -22.51
N GLY A 20 -2.97 38.28 -22.52
CA GLY A 20 -2.08 37.61 -23.49
C GLY A 20 -0.64 37.48 -23.02
N ASP A 21 -0.26 38.10 -21.90
CA ASP A 21 1.09 38.02 -21.35
C ASP A 21 1.24 36.87 -20.32
N ILE A 22 2.49 36.44 -20.20
CA ILE A 22 2.92 35.49 -19.15
C ILE A 22 3.75 36.23 -18.11
N GLY A 23 3.31 36.22 -16.88
CA GLY A 23 4.00 36.87 -15.77
C GLY A 23 4.17 35.97 -14.56
N VAL A 24 4.94 36.44 -13.60
CA VAL A 24 5.21 35.72 -12.34
C VAL A 24 4.70 36.54 -11.17
N VAL A 25 3.98 35.87 -10.29
CA VAL A 25 3.55 36.38 -8.99
C VAL A 25 4.10 35.45 -7.92
N SER A 26 4.81 35.99 -6.94
CA SER A 26 5.43 35.21 -5.86
C SER A 26 4.63 35.29 -4.57
N LYS A 27 4.85 34.29 -3.66
CA LYS A 27 4.27 34.22 -2.32
C LYS A 27 2.74 34.05 -2.32
N LEU A 28 2.21 33.24 -3.22
CA LEU A 28 0.85 32.74 -3.17
C LEU A 28 0.84 31.49 -2.27
N ALA A 29 0.12 31.58 -1.12
CA ALA A 29 0.15 30.51 -0.10
C ALA A 29 -0.73 29.31 -0.47
N THR A 30 -1.78 29.53 -1.29
CA THR A 30 -2.82 28.52 -1.56
C THR A 30 -2.94 28.12 -3.03
N ALA A 31 -2.40 28.94 -3.96
CA ALA A 31 -2.51 28.66 -5.39
C ALA A 31 -1.61 27.50 -5.81
N LYS A 32 -2.18 26.58 -6.55
CA LYS A 32 -1.52 25.39 -7.13
C LYS A 32 -1.46 25.47 -8.64
N THR A 33 -0.66 24.59 -9.23
CA THR A 33 -0.60 24.43 -10.68
C THR A 33 -1.98 24.03 -11.22
N GLY A 34 -2.48 24.78 -12.22
CA GLY A 34 -3.82 24.61 -12.80
C GLY A 34 -4.92 25.45 -12.17
N ASP A 35 -4.66 26.16 -11.08
CA ASP A 35 -5.65 27.04 -10.45
C ASP A 35 -5.86 28.32 -11.26
N THR A 36 -7.09 28.84 -11.23
CA THR A 36 -7.44 30.14 -11.82
C THR A 36 -7.36 31.24 -10.79
N LEU A 37 -6.62 32.30 -11.09
CA LEU A 37 -6.62 33.53 -10.31
C LEU A 37 -7.61 34.51 -10.92
N CYS A 38 -8.57 35.01 -10.14
CA CYS A 38 -9.62 35.92 -10.60
C CYS A 38 -9.87 37.05 -9.61
N ASP A 39 -10.59 38.08 -10.05
CA ASP A 39 -11.08 39.16 -9.19
C ASP A 39 -12.15 38.60 -8.25
N PRO A 40 -12.10 38.89 -6.93
CA PRO A 40 -13.14 38.49 -5.99
C PRO A 40 -14.54 39.00 -6.35
N ALA A 41 -14.63 40.16 -7.04
CA ALA A 41 -15.91 40.72 -7.49
C ALA A 41 -16.46 40.00 -8.74
N ARG A 42 -15.61 39.27 -9.47
CA ARG A 42 -15.99 38.51 -10.65
C ARG A 42 -15.30 37.15 -10.65
N VAL A 43 -15.85 36.22 -9.92
CA VAL A 43 -15.30 34.87 -9.80
C VAL A 43 -15.54 34.09 -11.08
N VAL A 44 -14.45 33.72 -11.76
CA VAL A 44 -14.43 32.84 -12.95
C VAL A 44 -13.40 31.76 -12.69
N ALA A 45 -13.80 30.50 -12.71
CA ALA A 45 -12.89 29.38 -12.64
C ALA A 45 -12.85 28.67 -14.00
N LEU A 46 -11.67 28.57 -14.58
CA LEU A 46 -11.43 27.73 -15.76
C LEU A 46 -11.26 26.28 -15.34
N PRO A 47 -11.67 25.29 -16.17
CA PRO A 47 -11.39 23.90 -15.88
C PRO A 47 -9.88 23.68 -15.78
N ALA A 48 -9.45 23.00 -14.72
CA ALA A 48 -8.05 22.65 -14.56
C ALA A 48 -7.61 21.68 -15.67
N PRO A 49 -6.38 21.78 -16.19
CA PRO A 49 -5.86 20.80 -17.12
C PRO A 49 -5.85 19.39 -16.51
N ALA A 50 -6.22 18.38 -17.30
CA ALA A 50 -6.07 17.00 -16.90
C ALA A 50 -4.59 16.60 -17.02
N TYR A 51 -3.95 16.34 -15.91
CA TYR A 51 -2.58 15.82 -15.89
C TYR A 51 -2.58 14.28 -15.97
N PRO A 52 -1.64 13.69 -16.72
CA PRO A 52 -1.53 12.24 -16.78
C PRO A 52 -1.12 11.68 -15.42
N THR A 53 -1.69 10.54 -15.06
CA THR A 53 -1.36 9.83 -13.81
C THR A 53 -0.09 9.01 -13.99
N GLY A 54 0.89 9.20 -13.12
CA GLY A 54 2.12 8.43 -13.13
C GLY A 54 1.91 6.98 -12.68
N CYS A 55 2.11 6.01 -13.58
CA CYS A 55 1.99 4.58 -13.30
C CYS A 55 3.31 3.92 -12.88
N TYR A 56 4.46 4.52 -13.20
CA TYR A 56 5.78 4.01 -12.85
C TYR A 56 6.10 4.33 -11.39
N ARG A 57 6.21 3.29 -10.56
CA ARG A 57 6.34 3.40 -9.11
C ARG A 57 7.70 2.90 -8.64
N MET A 58 8.39 3.68 -7.80
CA MET A 58 9.68 3.30 -7.21
C MET A 58 9.72 3.64 -5.73
N ALA A 59 10.40 2.81 -4.94
CA ALA A 59 10.65 3.07 -3.54
C ALA A 59 11.83 4.04 -3.36
N VAL A 60 11.65 5.04 -2.53
CA VAL A 60 12.67 6.05 -2.23
C VAL A 60 13.53 5.58 -1.07
N LYS A 61 14.84 5.58 -1.30
CA LYS A 61 15.83 5.37 -0.25
C LYS A 61 16.68 6.62 -0.08
N VAL A 62 16.72 7.13 1.13
CA VAL A 62 17.52 8.31 1.47
C VAL A 62 18.99 7.92 1.54
N ALA A 63 19.84 8.64 0.81
CA ALA A 63 21.27 8.31 0.74
C ALA A 63 22.01 8.53 2.08
N LYS A 64 21.58 9.52 2.86
CA LYS A 64 22.19 9.86 4.16
C LYS A 64 21.15 9.80 5.26
N LYS A 65 21.38 8.98 6.26
CA LYS A 65 20.55 8.90 7.48
C LYS A 65 20.48 10.26 8.16
N GLY A 66 19.27 10.74 8.44
CA GLY A 66 19.01 12.06 9.05
C GLY A 66 18.57 13.15 8.06
N ASP A 67 18.61 12.88 6.74
CA ASP A 67 18.13 13.82 5.72
C ASP A 67 16.64 13.60 5.34
N GLU A 68 15.93 12.69 6.02
CA GLU A 68 14.54 12.33 5.72
C GLU A 68 13.61 13.55 5.69
N GLY A 69 13.78 14.49 6.63
CA GLY A 69 12.98 15.72 6.67
C GLY A 69 13.27 16.66 5.51
N LYS A 70 14.53 16.74 5.06
CA LYS A 70 14.92 17.54 3.89
C LYS A 70 14.37 16.92 2.61
N VAL A 71 14.43 15.59 2.49
CA VAL A 71 13.89 14.83 1.36
C VAL A 71 12.39 15.08 1.23
N SER A 72 11.62 14.93 2.32
CA SER A 72 10.18 15.17 2.31
C SER A 72 9.83 16.60 1.91
N GLY A 73 10.55 17.59 2.43
CA GLY A 73 10.34 19.00 2.06
C GLY A 73 10.70 19.32 0.62
N ALA A 74 11.75 18.69 0.07
CA ALA A 74 12.14 18.85 -1.33
C ALA A 74 11.15 18.17 -2.28
N LEU A 75 10.69 16.96 -1.93
CA LEU A 75 9.66 16.24 -2.70
C LEU A 75 8.33 16.99 -2.71
N ALA A 76 7.89 17.56 -1.59
CA ALA A 76 6.67 18.37 -1.54
C ALA A 76 6.72 19.53 -2.55
N ARG A 77 7.85 20.24 -2.62
CA ARG A 77 8.03 21.33 -3.59
C ARG A 77 8.11 20.84 -5.04
N LEU A 78 8.68 19.66 -5.27
CA LEU A 78 8.75 19.07 -6.60
C LEU A 78 7.35 18.70 -7.11
N ILE A 79 6.49 18.17 -6.26
CA ILE A 79 5.11 17.81 -6.57
C ILE A 79 4.26 19.06 -6.86
N GLU A 80 4.52 20.19 -6.18
CA GLU A 80 3.88 21.46 -6.50
C GLU A 80 4.23 21.94 -7.92
N GLU A 81 5.46 21.65 -8.39
CA GLU A 81 5.92 22.00 -9.74
C GLU A 81 5.45 21.02 -10.82
N ASP A 82 5.24 19.77 -10.46
CA ASP A 82 4.92 18.68 -11.39
C ASP A 82 3.78 17.79 -10.84
N PRO A 83 2.54 18.09 -11.22
CA PRO A 83 1.36 17.34 -10.76
C PRO A 83 1.30 15.87 -11.20
N ALA A 84 2.12 15.46 -12.18
CA ALA A 84 2.21 14.08 -12.62
C ALA A 84 3.09 13.20 -11.68
N ILE A 85 3.81 13.84 -10.74
CA ILE A 85 4.58 13.15 -9.72
C ILE A 85 3.72 13.00 -8.46
N THR A 86 3.67 11.80 -7.90
CA THR A 86 3.06 11.55 -6.58
C THR A 86 4.06 10.96 -5.62
N PHE A 87 3.88 11.23 -4.33
CA PHE A 87 4.71 10.68 -3.27
C PHE A 87 3.84 10.28 -2.08
N VAL A 88 3.84 9.00 -1.75
CA VAL A 88 3.00 8.44 -0.70
C VAL A 88 3.80 7.46 0.15
N VAL A 89 3.39 7.29 1.40
CA VAL A 89 3.89 6.19 2.24
C VAL A 89 2.94 5.01 2.08
N ASP A 90 3.45 3.90 1.58
CA ASP A 90 2.68 2.67 1.47
C ASP A 90 2.31 2.16 2.88
N PRO A 91 1.02 1.96 3.19
CA PRO A 91 0.57 1.62 4.54
C PRO A 91 1.00 0.21 4.97
N GLU A 92 1.29 -0.69 4.04
CA GLU A 92 1.65 -2.07 4.31
C GLU A 92 3.16 -2.26 4.38
N THR A 93 3.87 -1.90 3.33
CA THR A 93 5.33 -2.06 3.26
C THR A 93 6.09 -0.99 4.03
N LYS A 94 5.40 0.10 4.45
CA LYS A 94 5.97 1.29 5.09
C LYS A 94 7.05 1.98 4.25
N GLN A 95 7.12 1.64 2.97
CA GLN A 95 8.04 2.28 2.04
C GLN A 95 7.49 3.63 1.56
N GLN A 96 8.37 4.56 1.34
CA GLN A 96 8.08 5.82 0.67
C GLN A 96 8.11 5.57 -0.83
N ILE A 97 6.99 5.74 -1.51
CA ILE A 97 6.84 5.46 -2.94
C ILE A 97 6.69 6.77 -3.71
N ILE A 98 7.54 6.98 -4.69
CA ILE A 98 7.40 8.02 -5.70
C ILE A 98 6.83 7.39 -6.98
N SER A 99 5.87 8.06 -7.60
CA SER A 99 5.33 7.62 -8.89
C SER A 99 5.47 8.73 -9.93
N GLY A 100 5.72 8.34 -11.17
CA GLY A 100 5.85 9.24 -12.32
C GLY A 100 5.44 8.54 -13.60
N LEU A 101 5.56 9.22 -14.73
CA LEU A 101 5.13 8.74 -16.05
C LEU A 101 6.03 7.63 -16.60
N GLY A 102 7.26 7.52 -16.13
CA GLY A 102 8.24 6.52 -16.58
C GLY A 102 9.61 6.78 -15.97
N THR A 103 10.57 5.93 -16.35
CA THR A 103 11.94 5.96 -15.83
C THR A 103 12.59 7.33 -16.02
N GLN A 104 12.56 7.86 -17.24
CA GLN A 104 13.17 9.16 -17.57
C GLN A 104 12.56 10.30 -16.76
N HIS A 105 11.24 10.29 -16.53
CA HIS A 105 10.57 11.30 -15.72
C HIS A 105 11.10 11.30 -14.27
N LEU A 106 11.26 10.13 -13.65
CA LEU A 106 11.81 10.03 -12.31
C LEU A 106 13.30 10.38 -12.26
N GLU A 107 14.09 10.06 -13.29
CA GLU A 107 15.50 10.48 -13.39
C GLU A 107 15.63 12.02 -13.42
N VAL A 108 14.78 12.71 -14.19
CA VAL A 108 14.71 14.18 -14.19
C VAL A 108 14.30 14.71 -12.82
N ALA A 109 13.35 14.07 -12.16
CA ALA A 109 12.95 14.41 -10.78
C ALA A 109 14.13 14.31 -9.80
N LEU A 110 14.90 13.21 -9.88
CA LEU A 110 16.11 13.03 -9.07
C LEU A 110 17.18 14.09 -9.35
N ALA A 111 17.39 14.39 -10.62
CA ALA A 111 18.33 15.45 -11.02
C ALA A 111 17.90 16.83 -10.48
N LYS A 112 16.61 17.16 -10.50
CA LYS A 112 16.07 18.38 -9.87
C LYS A 112 16.27 18.39 -8.37
N LEU A 113 16.00 17.27 -7.66
CA LEU A 113 16.22 17.14 -6.22
C LEU A 113 17.68 17.40 -5.85
N LYS A 114 18.62 16.81 -6.59
CA LYS A 114 20.06 17.01 -6.38
C LYS A 114 20.50 18.44 -6.68
N ASN A 115 20.17 18.96 -7.87
CA ASN A 115 20.71 20.24 -8.36
C ASN A 115 20.04 21.46 -7.71
N LYS A 116 18.72 21.39 -7.42
CA LYS A 116 17.94 22.52 -6.89
C LYS A 116 17.85 22.52 -5.37
N PHE A 117 17.74 21.34 -4.77
CA PHE A 117 17.50 21.19 -3.32
C PHE A 117 18.68 20.61 -2.57
N GLY A 118 19.74 20.14 -3.26
CA GLY A 118 20.92 19.54 -2.63
C GLY A 118 20.63 18.21 -1.91
N VAL A 119 19.60 17.48 -2.35
CA VAL A 119 19.14 16.23 -1.75
C VAL A 119 19.41 15.08 -2.70
N GLU A 120 20.06 14.03 -2.20
CA GLU A 120 20.32 12.81 -2.95
C GLU A 120 19.46 11.67 -2.42
N ILE A 121 18.72 11.04 -3.31
CA ILE A 121 17.95 9.81 -3.07
C ILE A 121 18.28 8.78 -4.13
N THR A 122 18.10 7.51 -3.80
CA THR A 122 18.15 6.40 -4.75
C THR A 122 16.78 5.77 -4.87
N LEU A 123 16.49 5.22 -6.03
CA LEU A 123 15.25 4.50 -6.28
C LEU A 123 15.53 2.98 -6.23
N GLU A 124 14.67 2.28 -5.54
CA GLU A 124 14.68 0.81 -5.46
C GLU A 124 13.32 0.29 -5.89
N THR A 125 13.29 -0.94 -6.37
CA THR A 125 12.04 -1.64 -6.67
C THR A 125 11.16 -1.74 -5.43
N PRO A 126 9.87 -1.34 -5.49
CA PRO A 126 8.96 -1.45 -4.37
C PRO A 126 8.78 -2.91 -3.93
N ARG A 127 8.62 -3.13 -2.64
CA ARG A 127 8.26 -4.46 -2.13
C ARG A 127 6.83 -4.78 -2.50
N VAL A 128 6.61 -6.03 -2.89
CA VAL A 128 5.26 -6.52 -3.19
C VAL A 128 4.59 -6.94 -1.87
N PRO A 129 3.38 -6.44 -1.58
CA PRO A 129 2.65 -6.80 -0.37
C PRO A 129 1.95 -8.15 -0.53
N TYR A 130 2.71 -9.24 -0.37
CA TYR A 130 2.16 -10.59 -0.35
C TYR A 130 1.26 -10.81 0.85
N ARG A 131 0.39 -11.83 0.75
CA ARG A 131 -0.45 -12.34 1.84
C ARG A 131 -0.24 -13.84 1.99
N GLU A 132 -0.64 -14.40 3.13
CA GLU A 132 -0.72 -15.83 3.33
C GLU A 132 -2.18 -16.23 3.55
N SER A 133 -2.53 -17.46 3.18
CA SER A 133 -3.83 -18.06 3.44
C SER A 133 -3.67 -19.56 3.65
N ILE A 134 -4.76 -20.27 3.97
CA ILE A 134 -4.79 -21.72 4.13
C ILE A 134 -5.73 -22.37 3.13
N ARG A 135 -5.48 -23.63 2.77
CA ARG A 135 -6.33 -24.38 1.84
C ARG A 135 -7.23 -25.41 2.52
N LYS A 136 -6.94 -25.79 3.75
CA LYS A 136 -7.63 -26.87 4.47
C LYS A 136 -8.01 -26.40 5.85
N SER A 137 -9.11 -26.95 6.37
CA SER A 137 -9.45 -26.80 7.77
C SER A 137 -8.50 -27.61 8.63
N CYS A 138 -8.13 -27.07 9.77
CA CYS A 138 -7.33 -27.76 10.77
C CYS A 138 -7.77 -27.35 12.19
N LYS A 139 -7.45 -28.19 13.15
CA LYS A 139 -7.77 -27.97 14.56
C LYS A 139 -6.53 -28.23 15.40
N ALA A 140 -6.22 -27.32 16.30
CA ALA A 140 -5.13 -27.54 17.25
C ALA A 140 -5.46 -27.00 18.63
N GLN A 141 -4.77 -27.60 19.62
CA GLN A 141 -4.75 -27.13 20.99
C GLN A 141 -3.60 -26.14 21.17
N GLY A 142 -3.88 -25.02 21.81
CA GLY A 142 -2.88 -24.12 22.33
C GLY A 142 -2.93 -24.06 23.83
N ARG A 143 -1.89 -24.52 24.50
CA ARG A 143 -1.82 -24.53 25.95
C ARG A 143 -0.64 -23.71 26.45
N HIS A 144 -0.95 -22.63 27.12
CA HIS A 144 0.03 -21.78 27.81
C HIS A 144 -0.01 -22.10 29.32
N LYS A 145 1.05 -22.70 29.81
CA LYS A 145 1.25 -22.95 31.24
C LYS A 145 2.64 -22.48 31.66
N LYS A 146 2.71 -21.48 32.51
CA LYS A 146 3.97 -20.96 33.03
C LYS A 146 3.84 -20.77 34.54
N GLN A 147 4.80 -21.30 35.29
CA GLN A 147 4.84 -21.21 36.75
C GLN A 147 6.24 -20.75 37.14
N THR A 148 6.35 -19.52 37.60
CA THR A 148 7.61 -18.87 37.98
C THR A 148 7.44 -18.21 39.34
N GLY A 149 7.20 -18.97 40.39
CA GLY A 149 7.09 -18.48 41.76
C GLY A 149 5.93 -17.46 41.97
N GLY A 150 4.96 -17.76 42.84
CA GLY A 150 3.77 -16.94 43.04
C GLY A 150 2.60 -17.34 42.12
N HIS A 151 1.86 -16.33 41.59
CA HIS A 151 0.75 -16.61 40.67
C HIS A 151 1.28 -17.17 39.35
N GLY A 152 0.72 -18.32 38.92
CA GLY A 152 1.00 -18.92 37.61
C GLY A 152 0.29 -18.22 36.46
N GLN A 153 0.56 -18.67 35.25
CA GLN A 153 -0.19 -18.29 34.04
C GLN A 153 -0.75 -19.54 33.40
N PHE A 154 -2.06 -19.56 33.19
CA PHE A 154 -2.73 -20.70 32.59
C PHE A 154 -3.77 -20.26 31.56
N GLY A 155 -3.69 -20.80 30.36
CA GLY A 155 -4.69 -20.67 29.31
C GLY A 155 -4.62 -21.91 28.41
N ASP A 156 -5.77 -22.47 28.07
CA ASP A 156 -5.87 -23.65 27.24
C ASP A 156 -7.09 -23.51 26.32
N VAL A 157 -6.88 -23.63 25.02
CA VAL A 157 -7.90 -23.46 24.01
C VAL A 157 -7.75 -24.48 22.89
N TRP A 158 -8.88 -24.96 22.38
CA TRP A 158 -8.97 -25.70 21.13
C TRP A 158 -9.61 -24.82 20.07
N ILE A 159 -8.88 -24.52 18.99
CA ILE A 159 -9.35 -23.65 17.93
C ILE A 159 -9.33 -24.42 16.60
N GLN A 160 -10.42 -24.32 15.86
CA GLN A 160 -10.51 -24.75 14.47
C GLN A 160 -10.28 -23.55 13.56
N PHE A 161 -9.42 -23.72 12.57
CA PHE A 161 -9.13 -22.75 11.56
C PHE A 161 -9.64 -23.25 10.22
N GLU A 162 -10.34 -22.41 9.46
CA GLU A 162 -10.96 -22.74 8.18
C GLU A 162 -10.68 -21.62 7.17
N PRO A 163 -10.45 -21.97 5.89
CA PRO A 163 -10.37 -20.95 4.84
C PRO A 163 -11.75 -20.34 4.58
N ILE A 164 -11.79 -19.02 4.37
CA ILE A 164 -12.98 -18.30 3.91
C ILE A 164 -12.64 -17.43 2.71
N GLU A 165 -13.64 -17.07 1.94
CA GLU A 165 -13.51 -16.12 0.84
C GLU A 165 -13.32 -14.68 1.39
N GLY A 166 -12.46 -13.90 0.71
CA GLY A 166 -12.17 -12.53 1.09
C GLY A 166 -10.92 -12.36 1.95
N GLU A 167 -10.63 -11.13 2.35
CA GLU A 167 -9.40 -10.78 3.07
C GLU A 167 -9.58 -10.72 4.61
N GLY A 168 -10.78 -10.94 5.10
CA GLY A 168 -11.11 -10.83 6.51
C GLY A 168 -10.58 -11.97 7.37
N ILE A 169 -10.51 -11.69 8.69
CA ILE A 169 -10.36 -12.72 9.74
C ILE A 169 -11.65 -12.72 10.53
N GLU A 170 -12.35 -13.85 10.49
CA GLU A 170 -13.57 -14.07 11.27
C GLU A 170 -13.26 -14.85 12.55
N PHE A 171 -13.93 -14.48 13.63
CA PHE A 171 -13.87 -15.22 14.89
C PHE A 171 -15.27 -15.68 15.28
N ALA A 172 -15.39 -16.95 15.61
CA ALA A 172 -16.62 -17.57 16.10
C ALA A 172 -16.36 -18.36 17.38
N GLU A 173 -17.42 -18.57 18.16
CA GLU A 173 -17.38 -19.38 19.36
C GLU A 173 -18.41 -20.51 19.28
N ASN A 174 -18.00 -21.69 19.70
CA ASN A 174 -18.86 -22.88 19.81
C ASN A 174 -18.44 -23.71 21.03
N VAL A 175 -18.33 -23.04 22.19
CA VAL A 175 -17.89 -23.66 23.45
C VAL A 175 -19.06 -24.25 24.19
N PHE A 176 -19.00 -25.54 24.49
CA PHE A 176 -20.01 -26.23 25.29
C PHE A 176 -19.60 -26.32 26.78
N GLY A 177 -20.58 -26.26 27.69
CA GLY A 177 -20.37 -26.53 29.10
C GLY A 177 -19.57 -25.46 29.87
N GLY A 178 -19.23 -24.33 29.27
CA GLY A 178 -18.50 -23.25 29.95
C GLY A 178 -17.04 -23.57 30.26
N SER A 179 -16.42 -24.46 29.52
CA SER A 179 -15.01 -24.87 29.70
C SER A 179 -14.04 -23.68 29.59
N VAL A 180 -14.39 -22.68 28.81
CA VAL A 180 -13.73 -21.35 28.78
C VAL A 180 -14.76 -20.29 29.19
N PRO A 181 -14.51 -19.49 30.22
CA PRO A 181 -15.40 -18.40 30.60
C PRO A 181 -15.52 -17.34 29.49
N LYS A 182 -16.74 -16.83 29.26
CA LYS A 182 -17.04 -15.88 28.15
C LYS A 182 -16.22 -14.60 28.20
N ASN A 183 -15.80 -14.15 29.37
CA ASN A 183 -14.95 -12.97 29.54
C ASN A 183 -13.57 -13.12 28.89
N PHE A 184 -13.11 -14.35 28.60
CA PHE A 184 -11.84 -14.60 27.93
C PHE A 184 -11.96 -14.75 26.39
N PHE A 185 -13.15 -14.82 25.81
CA PHE A 185 -13.35 -14.92 24.36
C PHE A 185 -12.71 -13.75 23.60
N PRO A 186 -12.85 -12.48 24.03
CA PRO A 186 -12.17 -11.37 23.37
C PRO A 186 -10.63 -11.49 23.43
N ALA A 187 -10.10 -12.09 24.49
CA ALA A 187 -8.66 -12.33 24.61
C ALA A 187 -8.17 -13.40 23.62
N VAL A 188 -8.96 -14.47 23.42
CA VAL A 188 -8.67 -15.49 22.40
C VAL A 188 -8.71 -14.89 21.01
N GLU A 189 -9.77 -14.15 20.68
CA GLU A 189 -9.88 -13.44 19.38
C GLU A 189 -8.69 -12.52 19.14
N LYS A 190 -8.33 -11.69 20.13
CA LYS A 190 -7.16 -10.81 20.06
C LYS A 190 -5.88 -11.59 19.81
N GLY A 191 -5.73 -12.74 20.46
CA GLY A 191 -4.59 -13.63 20.27
C GLY A 191 -4.49 -14.18 18.84
N VAL A 192 -5.62 -14.61 18.27
CA VAL A 192 -5.70 -15.06 16.86
C VAL A 192 -5.34 -13.93 15.91
N ARG A 193 -5.97 -12.74 16.04
CA ARG A 193 -5.71 -11.59 15.18
C ARG A 193 -4.24 -11.15 15.21
N GLN A 194 -3.65 -11.09 16.39
CA GLN A 194 -2.22 -10.78 16.53
C GLN A 194 -1.30 -11.85 15.95
N ALA A 195 -1.68 -13.13 16.04
CA ALA A 195 -0.90 -14.19 15.41
C ALA A 195 -0.97 -14.13 13.89
N ALA A 196 -2.15 -13.77 13.35
CA ALA A 196 -2.39 -13.65 11.92
C ALA A 196 -1.70 -12.44 11.25
N GLU A 197 -1.20 -11.47 12.03
CA GLU A 197 -0.33 -10.41 11.51
C GLU A 197 0.96 -10.96 10.88
N HIS A 198 1.34 -12.18 11.25
CA HIS A 198 2.53 -12.86 10.74
C HIS A 198 2.19 -14.29 10.34
N GLY A 199 2.24 -14.56 9.04
CA GLY A 199 2.05 -15.90 8.51
C GLY A 199 3.23 -16.83 8.80
N VAL A 200 3.07 -18.09 8.45
CA VAL A 200 4.02 -19.17 8.80
C VAL A 200 4.99 -19.52 7.68
N LEU A 201 4.74 -19.09 6.45
CA LEU A 201 5.60 -19.36 5.29
C LEU A 201 6.72 -18.31 5.15
N ALA A 202 6.34 -17.05 5.02
CA ALA A 202 7.26 -15.94 4.78
C ALA A 202 7.03 -14.76 5.73
N GLY A 203 6.06 -14.88 6.64
CA GLY A 203 5.76 -13.88 7.64
C GLY A 203 4.83 -12.77 7.16
N TYR A 204 4.18 -12.94 6.00
CA TYR A 204 3.19 -12.00 5.51
C TYR A 204 1.86 -12.15 6.29
N PRO A 205 1.04 -11.10 6.36
CA PRO A 205 -0.25 -11.18 7.04
C PRO A 205 -1.15 -12.28 6.46
N MET A 206 -1.81 -13.02 7.36
CA MET A 206 -2.80 -14.03 7.00
C MET A 206 -4.13 -13.38 6.65
N VAL A 207 -4.76 -13.84 5.58
CA VAL A 207 -6.09 -13.39 5.12
C VAL A 207 -6.99 -14.59 4.82
N GLY A 208 -8.31 -14.33 4.75
CA GLY A 208 -9.27 -15.38 4.42
C GLY A 208 -9.34 -16.49 5.45
N LEU A 209 -9.34 -16.14 6.73
CA LEU A 209 -9.25 -17.09 7.85
C LEU A 209 -10.44 -16.96 8.80
N LYS A 210 -11.12 -18.06 9.06
CA LYS A 210 -12.09 -18.19 10.16
C LYS A 210 -11.50 -19.02 11.28
N ALA A 211 -11.54 -18.49 12.49
CA ALA A 211 -11.13 -19.17 13.70
C ALA A 211 -12.34 -19.40 14.60
N THR A 212 -12.64 -20.66 14.91
CA THR A 212 -13.73 -21.05 15.79
C THR A 212 -13.17 -21.65 17.09
N LEU A 213 -13.45 -20.99 18.21
CA LEU A 213 -13.13 -21.52 19.54
C LEU A 213 -14.10 -22.65 19.86
N LEU A 214 -13.60 -23.87 20.05
CA LEU A 214 -14.40 -25.06 20.27
C LEU A 214 -14.45 -25.49 21.75
N ASP A 215 -13.31 -25.45 22.41
CA ASP A 215 -13.15 -25.96 23.77
C ASP A 215 -11.91 -25.37 24.44
N GLY A 216 -11.71 -25.68 25.70
CA GLY A 216 -10.53 -25.28 26.44
C GLY A 216 -10.63 -25.62 27.91
N SER A 217 -9.77 -25.05 28.72
CA SER A 217 -9.84 -25.10 30.14
C SER A 217 -9.28 -23.84 30.81
N TYR A 218 -9.72 -23.56 32.00
CA TYR A 218 -9.25 -22.43 32.79
C TYR A 218 -8.90 -22.84 34.23
N HIS A 219 -8.08 -22.04 34.85
CA HIS A 219 -7.73 -22.19 36.27
C HIS A 219 -8.21 -20.94 37.02
N PRO A 220 -9.00 -21.12 38.14
CA PRO A 220 -9.63 -19.97 38.82
C PRO A 220 -8.67 -18.86 39.28
N VAL A 221 -7.40 -19.19 39.54
CA VAL A 221 -6.40 -18.26 40.06
C VAL A 221 -5.37 -17.84 39.00
N ASP A 222 -4.93 -18.78 38.14
CA ASP A 222 -3.80 -18.57 37.24
C ASP A 222 -4.24 -18.14 35.81
N SER A 223 -5.54 -18.19 35.49
CA SER A 223 -6.04 -17.77 34.21
C SER A 223 -6.16 -16.25 34.12
N SER A 224 -5.67 -15.70 33.00
CA SER A 224 -5.70 -14.27 32.69
C SER A 224 -5.90 -14.05 31.19
N GLU A 225 -6.32 -12.83 30.81
CA GLU A 225 -6.42 -12.44 29.39
C GLU A 225 -5.12 -12.71 28.64
N MET A 226 -3.97 -12.35 29.23
CA MET A 226 -2.67 -12.58 28.62
C MET A 226 -2.37 -14.06 28.39
N ALA A 227 -2.77 -14.93 29.33
CA ALA A 227 -2.57 -16.37 29.18
C ALA A 227 -3.41 -16.95 28.04
N PHE A 228 -4.65 -16.46 27.85
CA PHE A 228 -5.51 -16.87 26.72
C PHE A 228 -5.05 -16.30 25.39
N ILE A 229 -4.52 -15.06 25.34
CA ILE A 229 -3.84 -14.51 24.15
C ILE A 229 -2.68 -15.41 23.73
N MET A 230 -1.85 -15.81 24.68
CA MET A 230 -0.72 -16.71 24.40
C MET A 230 -1.16 -18.12 23.99
N ALA A 231 -2.19 -18.66 24.61
CA ALA A 231 -2.76 -19.94 24.24
C ALA A 231 -3.30 -19.92 22.79
N ALA A 232 -4.03 -18.87 22.42
CA ALA A 232 -4.53 -18.70 21.06
C ALA A 232 -3.39 -18.61 20.02
N LYS A 233 -2.31 -17.87 20.33
CA LYS A 233 -1.11 -17.81 19.47
C LYS A 233 -0.43 -19.18 19.31
N LEU A 234 -0.40 -19.99 20.39
CA LEU A 234 0.16 -21.34 20.32
C LEU A 234 -0.73 -22.26 19.47
N ALA A 235 -2.07 -22.17 19.60
CA ALA A 235 -3.00 -22.93 18.77
C ALA A 235 -2.82 -22.58 17.29
N TYR A 236 -2.76 -21.28 16.94
CA TYR A 236 -2.49 -20.81 15.59
C TYR A 236 -1.17 -21.37 15.05
N LYS A 237 -0.09 -21.23 15.80
CA LYS A 237 1.25 -21.69 15.39
C LYS A 237 1.32 -23.21 15.18
N ALA A 238 0.53 -23.98 15.92
CA ALA A 238 0.45 -25.42 15.76
C ALA A 238 -0.44 -25.83 14.58
N ALA A 239 -1.56 -25.13 14.36
CA ALA A 239 -2.56 -25.48 13.35
C ALA A 239 -2.16 -25.07 11.94
N ILE A 240 -1.73 -23.83 11.75
CA ILE A 240 -1.60 -23.25 10.40
C ILE A 240 -0.61 -24.00 9.50
N PRO A 241 0.54 -24.51 9.97
CA PRO A 241 1.43 -25.32 9.13
C PRO A 241 0.76 -26.57 8.54
N GLU A 242 -0.18 -27.18 9.27
CA GLU A 242 -0.91 -28.39 8.85
C GLU A 242 -2.11 -28.07 7.92
N ALA A 243 -2.52 -26.81 7.89
CA ALA A 243 -3.67 -26.34 7.09
C ALA A 243 -3.37 -26.14 5.60
N GLY A 244 -2.17 -26.48 5.14
CA GLY A 244 -1.74 -26.26 3.76
C GLY A 244 -1.60 -24.76 3.45
N PRO A 245 -0.72 -24.03 4.15
CA PRO A 245 -0.55 -22.62 3.95
C PRO A 245 -0.05 -22.30 2.52
N VAL A 246 -0.51 -21.19 1.96
CA VAL A 246 -0.17 -20.72 0.62
C VAL A 246 0.15 -19.24 0.63
N LEU A 247 1.04 -18.84 -0.27
CA LEU A 247 1.34 -17.45 -0.53
C LEU A 247 0.38 -16.91 -1.59
N LEU A 248 -0.21 -15.76 -1.34
CA LEU A 248 -1.04 -15.01 -2.27
C LEU A 248 -0.26 -13.80 -2.78
N GLU A 249 -0.29 -13.59 -4.09
CA GLU A 249 0.29 -12.43 -4.73
C GLU A 249 -0.81 -11.43 -5.13
N PRO A 250 -0.57 -10.11 -5.04
CA PRO A 250 -1.52 -9.12 -5.49
C PRO A 250 -1.60 -9.11 -7.03
N ILE A 251 -2.82 -9.15 -7.53
CA ILE A 251 -3.12 -9.04 -8.96
C ILE A 251 -3.65 -7.64 -9.24
N GLY A 252 -3.04 -6.96 -10.19
CA GLY A 252 -3.45 -5.64 -10.66
C GLY A 252 -4.27 -5.71 -11.94
N SER A 253 -5.10 -4.69 -12.18
CA SER A 253 -5.74 -4.45 -13.47
C SER A 253 -4.82 -3.59 -14.32
N LEU A 254 -4.51 -4.06 -15.53
CA LEU A 254 -3.73 -3.35 -16.54
C LEU A 254 -4.64 -2.89 -17.65
N GLN A 255 -4.51 -1.62 -18.03
CA GLN A 255 -5.06 -1.06 -19.26
C GLN A 255 -3.91 -0.50 -20.09
N ALA A 256 -3.73 -1.02 -21.30
CA ALA A 256 -2.67 -0.62 -22.21
C ALA A 256 -3.29 0.02 -23.48
N HIS A 257 -3.05 1.30 -23.69
CA HIS A 257 -3.47 2.03 -24.90
C HIS A 257 -2.33 1.99 -25.91
N VAL A 258 -2.51 1.27 -26.99
CA VAL A 258 -1.46 1.01 -27.98
C VAL A 258 -1.96 1.15 -29.43
N PRO A 259 -1.09 1.53 -30.39
CA PRO A 259 -1.43 1.43 -31.80
C PRO A 259 -1.79 -0.01 -32.20
N ALA A 260 -2.68 -0.17 -33.17
CA ALA A 260 -3.15 -1.48 -33.60
C ALA A 260 -2.01 -2.45 -33.98
N ASP A 261 -0.95 -1.93 -34.58
CA ASP A 261 0.22 -2.71 -35.02
C ASP A 261 1.04 -3.31 -33.84
N ASN A 262 0.99 -2.67 -32.67
CA ASN A 262 1.74 -3.10 -31.47
C ASN A 262 0.93 -3.99 -30.53
N THR A 263 -0.31 -4.26 -30.85
CA THR A 263 -1.23 -5.02 -30.03
C THR A 263 -0.73 -6.43 -29.71
N GLY A 264 -0.22 -7.13 -30.70
CA GLY A 264 0.32 -8.49 -30.55
C GLY A 264 1.54 -8.56 -29.60
N ASP A 265 2.41 -7.58 -29.68
CA ASP A 265 3.62 -7.51 -28.86
C ASP A 265 3.27 -7.30 -27.39
N ILE A 266 2.35 -6.35 -27.10
CA ILE A 266 1.91 -6.07 -25.73
C ILE A 266 1.18 -7.28 -25.12
N MET A 267 0.29 -7.93 -25.87
CA MET A 267 -0.42 -9.12 -25.38
C MET A 267 0.52 -10.30 -25.16
N GLY A 268 1.52 -10.45 -26.01
CA GLY A 268 2.61 -11.42 -25.83
C GLY A 268 3.42 -11.17 -24.57
N GLU A 269 3.79 -9.91 -24.31
CA GLU A 269 4.54 -9.53 -23.12
C GLU A 269 3.71 -9.71 -21.83
N VAL A 270 2.42 -9.34 -21.85
CA VAL A 270 1.50 -9.59 -20.72
C VAL A 270 1.41 -11.09 -20.40
N THR A 271 1.25 -11.93 -21.42
CA THR A 271 1.16 -13.38 -21.23
C THR A 271 2.47 -13.97 -20.69
N LYS A 272 3.62 -13.53 -21.19
CA LYS A 272 4.95 -13.92 -20.70
C LYS A 272 5.16 -13.57 -19.22
N ARG A 273 4.55 -12.47 -18.75
CA ARG A 273 4.54 -12.01 -17.35
C ARG A 273 3.43 -12.63 -16.52
N ARG A 274 2.91 -13.78 -16.91
CA ARG A 274 1.82 -14.50 -16.21
C ARG A 274 0.50 -13.72 -16.14
N GLY A 275 0.33 -12.69 -16.98
CA GLY A 275 -0.90 -11.93 -17.06
C GLY A 275 -1.98 -12.68 -17.83
N ARG A 276 -3.23 -12.41 -17.50
CA ARG A 276 -4.43 -12.91 -18.16
C ARG A 276 -5.09 -11.80 -18.94
N VAL A 277 -5.06 -11.88 -20.25
CA VAL A 277 -5.77 -10.94 -21.14
C VAL A 277 -7.26 -11.15 -20.99
N LEU A 278 -8.02 -10.08 -20.74
CA LEU A 278 -9.46 -10.09 -20.56
C LEU A 278 -10.18 -9.67 -21.85
N GLY A 279 -9.63 -8.69 -22.56
CA GLY A 279 -10.25 -8.17 -23.78
C GLY A 279 -9.41 -7.12 -24.47
N MET A 280 -9.90 -6.68 -25.62
CA MET A 280 -9.31 -5.61 -26.40
C MET A 280 -10.42 -4.86 -27.14
N ASN A 281 -10.42 -3.55 -26.99
CA ASN A 281 -11.44 -2.69 -27.58
C ASN A 281 -10.79 -1.48 -28.24
N PRO A 282 -11.30 -1.01 -29.38
CA PRO A 282 -10.83 0.25 -29.94
C PRO A 282 -11.25 1.44 -29.07
N ASP A 283 -10.35 2.42 -28.95
CA ASP A 283 -10.59 3.70 -28.27
C ASP A 283 -11.09 4.76 -29.27
N GLU A 284 -11.65 5.86 -28.75
CA GLU A 284 -12.09 7.02 -29.54
C GLU A 284 -10.96 7.68 -30.33
N ASP A 285 -9.72 7.59 -29.83
CA ASP A 285 -8.51 8.13 -30.44
C ASP A 285 -7.89 7.20 -31.52
N GLY A 286 -8.53 6.07 -31.84
CA GLY A 286 -8.05 5.10 -32.82
C GLY A 286 -6.95 4.17 -32.30
N LEU A 287 -6.69 4.17 -30.99
CA LEU A 287 -5.84 3.20 -30.32
C LEU A 287 -6.64 1.93 -29.97
N GLN A 288 -5.92 0.87 -29.66
CA GLN A 288 -6.46 -0.34 -29.05
C GLN A 288 -6.20 -0.32 -27.55
N VAL A 289 -7.22 -0.53 -26.75
CA VAL A 289 -7.14 -0.66 -25.29
C VAL A 289 -7.17 -2.14 -24.94
N GLY A 290 -6.03 -2.65 -24.53
CA GLY A 290 -5.91 -3.99 -24.00
C GLY A 290 -6.16 -4.00 -22.50
N GLU A 291 -7.08 -4.86 -22.04
CA GLU A 291 -7.37 -5.08 -20.63
C GLU A 291 -6.81 -6.43 -20.18
N ALA A 292 -6.12 -6.45 -19.06
CA ALA A 292 -5.55 -7.66 -18.49
C ALA A 292 -5.48 -7.62 -16.96
N GLU A 293 -5.49 -8.80 -16.35
CA GLU A 293 -5.10 -9.02 -14.96
C GLU A 293 -3.66 -9.49 -14.92
N VAL A 294 -2.82 -8.82 -14.10
CA VAL A 294 -1.39 -9.08 -14.07
C VAL A 294 -0.86 -9.15 -12.64
N PRO A 295 0.08 -10.07 -12.33
CA PRO A 295 0.76 -10.05 -11.04
C PRO A 295 1.60 -8.78 -10.91
N ILE A 296 1.39 -8.01 -9.85
CA ILE A 296 2.11 -6.73 -9.63
C ILE A 296 3.62 -6.95 -9.58
N ALA A 297 4.05 -8.09 -9.07
CA ALA A 297 5.47 -8.46 -9.00
C ALA A 297 6.16 -8.50 -10.38
N GLU A 298 5.43 -8.87 -11.43
CA GLU A 298 5.95 -9.02 -12.79
C GLU A 298 5.90 -7.71 -13.61
N MET A 299 5.27 -6.67 -13.06
CA MET A 299 5.00 -5.43 -13.79
C MET A 299 5.95 -4.28 -13.44
N GLN A 300 6.96 -4.52 -12.61
CA GLN A 300 7.82 -3.47 -12.07
C GLN A 300 8.68 -2.77 -13.13
N ASP A 301 8.99 -3.45 -14.22
CA ASP A 301 9.76 -2.96 -15.38
C ASP A 301 8.93 -2.90 -16.68
N PHE A 302 7.61 -2.98 -16.55
CA PHE A 302 6.68 -2.83 -17.67
C PHE A 302 6.39 -1.35 -17.90
N THR A 303 7.14 -0.71 -18.78
CA THR A 303 6.98 0.70 -19.19
C THR A 303 7.24 0.87 -20.68
#